data_a715106a721682e4bdf8b41304dea58c
#
_entry.id   a715106a721682e4bdf8b41304dea58c
#
_cell.length_a   1.000
_cell.length_b   1.000
_cell.length_c   1.000
_cell.angle_alpha   90.00
_cell.angle_beta   90.00
_cell.angle_gamma   90.00
#
_symmetry.space_group_name_H-M   'P 1'
#
loop_
_entity.id
_entity.type
_entity.pdbx_description
1 polymer ?
#
loop_
_entity_poly.entity_id
_entity_poly.type
_entity_poly.pdbx_seq_one_letter_code
_entity_poly.pdbx_strand_id
1 'polypeptide(L)'
;IDILINNAGAVAREPVHELATEEWDNVINVNLRGLFLCTKYALPGMLERSSGCIINISSGAGVVGPANRSAYASSKHGVMGFTKVLVAEYLRQGIRSHVILPDATVSQMRTEGFPTEDPDSLIQAEDIADAAVFLATQKATAHTMEVRVSQGLATRYTS
;
A
#
# COMPACT_ATOMS: atom_id res chain seq x y z
N ILE A 1 -9.70 7.32 16.45
CA ILE A 1 -9.42 6.47 15.26
C ILE A 1 -8.90 5.14 15.77
N ASP A 2 -9.60 4.04 15.50
CA ASP A 2 -9.20 2.69 15.89
C ASP A 2 -8.44 1.97 14.77
N ILE A 3 -8.82 2.23 13.53
CA ILE A 3 -8.19 1.69 12.33
C ILE A 3 -7.90 2.82 11.36
N LEU A 4 -6.66 2.94 10.93
CA LEU A 4 -6.22 3.86 9.88
C LEU A 4 -5.81 3.05 8.65
N ILE A 5 -6.46 3.29 7.50
CA ILE A 5 -6.07 2.69 6.22
C ILE A 5 -5.50 3.78 5.32
N ASN A 6 -4.20 3.75 5.09
CA ASN A 6 -3.51 4.65 4.17
C ASN A 6 -3.55 4.06 2.74
N ASN A 7 -4.60 4.39 2.00
CA ASN A 7 -4.86 3.85 0.66
C ASN A 7 -4.59 4.85 -0.47
N ALA A 8 -4.59 6.15 -0.21
CA ALA A 8 -4.38 7.17 -1.23
C ALA A 8 -3.09 6.92 -2.04
N GLY A 9 -3.16 7.09 -3.35
CA GLY A 9 -2.01 6.85 -4.22
C GLY A 9 -2.08 7.62 -5.53
N ALA A 10 -0.90 8.00 -6.03
CA ALA A 10 -0.67 8.59 -7.34
C ALA A 10 0.46 7.84 -8.05
N VAL A 11 0.52 7.93 -9.37
CA VAL A 11 1.55 7.30 -10.22
C VAL A 11 1.97 8.25 -11.34
N ALA A 12 3.26 8.29 -11.62
CA ALA A 12 3.83 8.83 -12.85
C ALA A 12 4.43 7.67 -13.67
N ARG A 13 4.42 7.79 -15.01
CA ARG A 13 4.78 6.71 -15.92
C ARG A 13 5.73 7.19 -17.03
N GLU A 14 6.85 7.78 -16.61
CA GLU A 14 7.87 8.31 -17.53
C GLU A 14 9.25 7.78 -17.19
N PRO A 15 10.16 7.69 -18.20
CA PRO A 15 11.57 7.46 -17.97
C PRO A 15 12.14 8.47 -16.96
N VAL A 16 13.13 8.07 -16.17
CA VAL A 16 13.70 8.91 -15.09
C VAL A 16 14.15 10.28 -15.60
N HIS A 17 14.74 10.35 -16.80
CA HIS A 17 15.29 11.59 -17.38
C HIS A 17 14.25 12.52 -18.00
N GLU A 18 13.01 12.04 -18.19
CA GLU A 18 11.88 12.78 -18.72
C GLU A 18 10.86 13.17 -17.65
N LEU A 19 10.88 12.48 -16.51
CA LEU A 19 9.93 12.73 -15.42
C LEU A 19 10.13 14.14 -14.85
N ALA A 20 9.10 14.97 -14.93
CA ALA A 20 9.09 16.29 -14.30
C ALA A 20 9.25 16.19 -12.78
N THR A 21 10.05 17.10 -12.21
CA THR A 21 10.30 17.13 -10.76
C THR A 21 8.99 17.30 -9.97
N GLU A 22 8.09 18.12 -10.49
CA GLU A 22 6.78 18.39 -9.88
C GLU A 22 5.91 17.13 -9.81
N GLU A 23 5.99 16.26 -10.83
CA GLU A 23 5.28 14.98 -10.82
C GLU A 23 5.92 13.98 -9.86
N TRP A 24 7.26 13.94 -9.81
CA TRP A 24 7.96 13.18 -8.78
C TRP A 24 7.51 13.60 -7.39
N ASP A 25 7.54 14.91 -7.11
CA ASP A 25 7.16 15.47 -5.81
C ASP A 25 5.70 15.18 -5.47
N ASN A 26 4.80 15.28 -6.45
CA ASN A 26 3.39 14.92 -6.26
C ASN A 26 3.23 13.45 -5.84
N VAL A 27 3.87 12.51 -6.54
CA VAL A 27 3.79 11.09 -6.21
C VAL A 27 4.34 10.80 -4.81
N ILE A 28 5.50 11.38 -4.46
CA ILE A 28 6.10 11.23 -3.12
C ILE A 28 5.20 11.86 -2.05
N ASN A 29 4.66 13.04 -2.31
CA ASN A 29 3.79 13.73 -1.36
C ASN A 29 2.51 12.96 -1.08
N VAL A 30 1.86 12.42 -2.11
CA VAL A 30 0.62 11.62 -1.93
C VAL A 30 0.93 10.29 -1.26
N ASN A 31 1.85 9.50 -1.84
CA ASN A 31 2.04 8.09 -1.46
C ASN A 31 2.79 7.89 -0.15
N LEU A 32 3.72 8.79 0.18
CA LEU A 32 4.61 8.60 1.33
C LEU A 32 4.45 9.70 2.38
N ARG A 33 4.51 10.98 2.00
CA ARG A 33 4.37 12.06 2.95
C ARG A 33 2.95 12.14 3.53
N GLY A 34 1.91 11.96 2.71
CA GLY A 34 0.51 11.92 3.15
C GLY A 34 0.27 10.79 4.15
N LEU A 35 0.74 9.60 3.84
CA LEU A 35 0.69 8.44 4.73
C LEU A 35 1.39 8.72 6.07
N PHE A 36 2.60 9.30 6.04
CA PHE A 36 3.31 9.72 7.25
C PHE A 36 2.48 10.71 8.09
N LEU A 37 1.89 11.73 7.46
CA LEU A 37 1.11 12.74 8.17
C LEU A 37 -0.15 12.15 8.81
N CYS A 38 -0.92 11.34 8.07
CA CYS A 38 -2.10 10.67 8.62
C CYS A 38 -1.73 9.80 9.82
N THR A 39 -0.67 9.02 9.70
CA THR A 39 -0.16 8.17 10.78
C THR A 39 0.30 8.99 11.97
N LYS A 40 1.08 10.06 11.75
CA LYS A 40 1.57 10.95 12.81
C LYS A 40 0.46 11.52 13.66
N TYR A 41 -0.66 11.91 13.04
CA TYR A 41 -1.78 12.52 13.75
C TYR A 41 -2.77 11.51 14.34
N ALA A 42 -2.82 10.27 13.85
CA ALA A 42 -3.63 9.21 14.43
C ALA A 42 -2.96 8.54 15.64
N LEU A 43 -1.63 8.39 15.61
CA LEU A 43 -0.84 7.67 16.63
C LEU A 43 -1.07 8.15 18.06
N PRO A 44 -1.11 9.44 18.41
CA PRO A 44 -1.27 9.88 19.80
C PRO A 44 -2.52 9.28 20.47
N GLY A 45 -3.67 9.32 19.79
CA GLY A 45 -4.90 8.74 20.33
C GLY A 45 -4.88 7.21 20.41
N MET A 46 -4.17 6.53 19.50
CA MET A 46 -3.96 5.08 19.58
C MET A 46 -3.06 4.70 20.76
N LEU A 47 -1.99 5.46 20.98
CA LEU A 47 -1.04 5.25 22.07
C LEU A 47 -1.69 5.47 23.44
N GLU A 48 -2.51 6.51 23.58
CA GLU A 48 -3.27 6.79 24.82
C GLU A 48 -4.15 5.60 25.23
N ARG A 49 -4.75 4.92 24.27
CA ARG A 49 -5.57 3.73 24.50
C ARG A 49 -4.80 2.41 24.50
N SER A 50 -3.49 2.45 24.18
CA SER A 50 -2.69 1.25 23.94
C SER A 50 -3.35 0.27 22.95
N SER A 51 -4.04 0.81 21.96
CA SER A 51 -4.81 0.02 20.98
C SER A 51 -4.95 0.78 19.67
N GLY A 52 -4.59 0.15 18.56
CA GLY A 52 -4.72 0.70 17.22
C GLY A 52 -4.29 -0.27 16.13
N CYS A 53 -4.77 -0.02 14.91
CA CYS A 53 -4.39 -0.77 13.73
C CYS A 53 -4.12 0.19 12.57
N ILE A 54 -2.94 0.09 11.98
CA ILE A 54 -2.55 0.89 10.81
C ILE A 54 -2.31 -0.06 9.65
N ILE A 55 -2.99 0.15 8.53
CA ILE A 55 -2.85 -0.65 7.31
C ILE A 55 -2.40 0.28 6.19
N ASN A 56 -1.23 0.01 5.66
CA ASN A 56 -0.64 0.78 4.57
C ASN A 56 -0.77 0.01 3.25
N ILE A 57 -1.28 0.65 2.21
CA ILE A 57 -1.35 0.04 0.89
C ILE A 57 -0.10 0.38 0.09
N SER A 58 0.78 -0.62 -0.06
CA SER A 58 1.95 -0.53 -0.92
C SER A 58 1.59 -0.98 -2.36
N SER A 59 2.38 -1.83 -2.95
CA SER A 59 2.22 -2.42 -4.29
C SER A 59 3.27 -3.52 -4.48
N GLY A 60 3.12 -4.37 -5.47
CA GLY A 60 4.22 -5.18 -6.00
C GLY A 60 5.45 -4.31 -6.36
N ALA A 61 5.23 -3.06 -6.81
CA ALA A 61 6.31 -2.09 -7.05
C ALA A 61 7.04 -1.61 -5.77
N GLY A 62 6.57 -1.97 -4.60
CA GLY A 62 7.27 -1.74 -3.32
C GLY A 62 8.40 -2.74 -3.05
N VAL A 63 8.55 -3.77 -3.88
CA VAL A 63 9.59 -4.80 -3.77
C VAL A 63 10.34 -5.03 -5.08
N VAL A 64 9.84 -4.46 -6.21
CA VAL A 64 10.51 -4.49 -7.52
C VAL A 64 10.58 -3.09 -8.11
N GLY A 65 11.45 -2.86 -9.09
CA GLY A 65 11.62 -1.58 -9.80
C GLY A 65 11.10 -1.65 -11.23
N PRO A 66 9.80 -1.55 -11.50
CA PRO A 66 9.29 -1.55 -12.87
C PRO A 66 9.75 -0.30 -13.62
N ALA A 67 10.10 -0.46 -14.92
CA ALA A 67 10.51 0.62 -15.77
C ALA A 67 9.46 1.73 -15.83
N ASN A 68 9.89 2.97 -16.02
CA ASN A 68 9.06 4.17 -16.14
C ASN A 68 8.19 4.46 -14.91
N ARG A 69 8.59 4.01 -13.71
CA ARG A 69 7.85 4.20 -12.46
C ARG A 69 8.75 4.59 -11.29
N SER A 70 9.76 5.40 -11.55
CA SER A 70 10.77 5.74 -10.55
C SER A 70 10.17 6.34 -9.28
N ALA A 71 9.36 7.40 -9.38
CA ALA A 71 8.71 8.03 -8.23
C ALA A 71 7.76 7.06 -7.50
N TYR A 72 6.96 6.31 -8.27
CA TYR A 72 6.02 5.35 -7.72
C TYR A 72 6.72 4.21 -6.95
N ALA A 73 7.69 3.55 -7.59
CA ALA A 73 8.44 2.48 -6.95
C ALA A 73 9.19 2.97 -5.70
N SER A 74 9.86 4.12 -5.78
CA SER A 74 10.54 4.74 -4.64
C SER A 74 9.58 5.01 -3.49
N SER A 75 8.40 5.59 -3.77
CA SER A 75 7.39 5.85 -2.75
C SER A 75 6.88 4.56 -2.09
N LYS A 76 6.62 3.50 -2.89
CA LYS A 76 6.09 2.22 -2.38
C LYS A 76 7.14 1.41 -1.61
N HIS A 77 8.42 1.49 -1.97
CA HIS A 77 9.51 1.00 -1.12
C HIS A 77 9.60 1.79 0.19
N GLY A 78 9.41 3.12 0.15
CA GLY A 78 9.34 3.96 1.33
C GLY A 78 8.22 3.55 2.29
N VAL A 79 7.04 3.21 1.77
CA VAL A 79 5.91 2.68 2.56
C VAL A 79 6.28 1.36 3.26
N MET A 80 7.01 0.46 2.57
CA MET A 80 7.51 -0.78 3.19
C MET A 80 8.45 -0.50 4.36
N GLY A 81 9.44 0.38 4.15
CA GLY A 81 10.38 0.80 5.19
C GLY A 81 9.69 1.46 6.37
N PHE A 82 8.77 2.39 6.09
CA PHE A 82 8.01 3.10 7.13
C PHE A 82 7.15 2.14 7.97
N THR A 83 6.48 1.16 7.34
CA THR A 83 5.70 0.16 8.08
C THR A 83 6.58 -0.66 9.03
N LYS A 84 7.78 -1.06 8.60
CA LYS A 84 8.73 -1.77 9.47
C LYS A 84 9.14 -0.95 10.69
N VAL A 85 9.33 0.36 10.51
CA VAL A 85 9.62 1.29 11.63
C VAL A 85 8.45 1.33 12.61
N LEU A 86 7.21 1.48 12.11
CA LEU A 86 6.01 1.48 12.97
C LEU A 86 5.87 0.20 13.79
N VAL A 87 6.16 -0.95 13.19
CA VAL A 87 6.16 -2.24 13.92
C VAL A 87 7.22 -2.24 15.02
N ALA A 88 8.45 -1.82 14.70
CA ALA A 88 9.54 -1.81 15.66
C ALA A 88 9.28 -0.86 16.85
N GLU A 89 8.69 0.30 16.60
CA GLU A 89 8.42 1.32 17.61
C GLU A 89 7.17 1.02 18.45
N TYR A 90 6.06 0.55 17.84
CA TYR A 90 4.75 0.62 18.47
C TYR A 90 4.05 -0.73 18.70
N LEU A 91 4.51 -1.83 18.13
CA LEU A 91 3.84 -3.14 18.30
C LEU A 91 3.72 -3.54 19.78
N ARG A 92 4.78 -3.33 20.57
CA ARG A 92 4.77 -3.62 22.01
C ARG A 92 3.90 -2.65 22.84
N GLN A 93 3.46 -1.55 22.23
CA GLN A 93 2.57 -0.57 22.82
C GLN A 93 1.11 -0.79 22.42
N GLY A 94 0.80 -1.95 21.81
CA GLY A 94 -0.54 -2.32 21.40
C GLY A 94 -0.98 -1.80 20.03
N ILE A 95 -0.08 -1.15 19.26
CA ILE A 95 -0.39 -0.65 17.91
C ILE A 95 0.14 -1.63 16.88
N ARG A 96 -0.76 -2.23 16.10
CA ARG A 96 -0.40 -3.12 15.00
C ARG A 96 -0.25 -2.32 13.71
N SER A 97 0.81 -2.57 12.97
CA SER A 97 1.05 -1.93 11.67
C SER A 97 1.29 -3.00 10.61
N HIS A 98 0.55 -2.89 9.52
CA HIS A 98 0.51 -3.87 8.44
C HIS A 98 0.75 -3.18 7.11
N VAL A 99 1.20 -3.94 6.10
CA VAL A 99 1.27 -3.50 4.73
C VAL A 99 0.65 -4.54 3.80
N ILE A 100 -0.18 -4.09 2.88
CA ILE A 100 -0.72 -4.91 1.79
C ILE A 100 0.03 -4.54 0.51
N LEU A 101 0.43 -5.56 -0.25
CA LEU A 101 1.11 -5.43 -1.54
C LEU A 101 0.20 -5.99 -2.65
N PRO A 102 -0.71 -5.19 -3.19
CA PRO A 102 -1.47 -5.63 -4.36
C PRO A 102 -0.59 -5.74 -5.60
N ASP A 103 -0.80 -6.80 -6.40
CA ASP A 103 -0.36 -6.83 -7.78
C ASP A 103 -1.36 -6.04 -8.65
N ALA A 104 -1.55 -6.39 -9.92
CA ALA A 104 -2.44 -5.66 -10.83
C ALA A 104 -3.90 -5.75 -10.37
N THR A 105 -4.46 -4.61 -9.93
CA THR A 105 -5.80 -4.50 -9.34
C THR A 105 -6.66 -3.55 -10.16
N VAL A 106 -7.95 -3.86 -10.32
CA VAL A 106 -8.92 -2.99 -10.96
C VAL A 106 -8.99 -1.65 -10.20
N SER A 107 -8.71 -0.57 -10.91
CA SER A 107 -8.75 0.80 -10.38
C SER A 107 -8.71 1.80 -11.53
N GLN A 108 -9.16 3.02 -11.29
CA GLN A 108 -9.01 4.11 -12.27
C GLN A 108 -7.55 4.26 -12.73
N MET A 109 -6.61 4.28 -11.78
CA MET A 109 -5.16 4.34 -12.06
C MET A 109 -4.69 3.22 -12.99
N ARG A 110 -5.25 2.00 -12.85
CA ARG A 110 -4.89 0.85 -13.70
C ARG A 110 -5.47 1.01 -15.09
N THR A 111 -6.76 1.34 -15.19
CA THR A 111 -7.47 1.53 -16.47
C THR A 111 -6.86 2.66 -17.30
N GLU A 112 -6.50 3.78 -16.69
CA GLU A 112 -5.81 4.89 -17.39
C GLU A 112 -4.45 4.48 -17.94
N GLY A 113 -3.71 3.63 -17.23
CA GLY A 113 -2.39 3.17 -17.66
C GLY A 113 -2.41 1.99 -18.63
N PHE A 114 -3.48 1.21 -18.65
CA PHE A 114 -3.62 -0.03 -19.42
C PHE A 114 -5.06 -0.20 -19.91
N PRO A 115 -5.53 0.66 -20.85
CA PRO A 115 -6.94 0.73 -21.23
C PRO A 115 -7.46 -0.51 -21.98
N THR A 116 -6.58 -1.36 -22.49
CA THR A 116 -6.92 -2.57 -23.23
C THR A 116 -6.84 -3.85 -22.38
N GLU A 117 -6.52 -3.72 -21.11
CA GLU A 117 -6.40 -4.87 -20.22
C GLU A 117 -7.79 -5.34 -19.78
N ASP A 118 -8.00 -6.66 -19.77
CA ASP A 118 -9.25 -7.25 -19.34
C ASP A 118 -9.43 -7.12 -17.82
N PRO A 119 -10.44 -6.40 -17.33
CA PRO A 119 -10.68 -6.23 -15.91
C PRO A 119 -10.92 -7.56 -15.17
N ASP A 120 -11.48 -8.57 -15.83
CA ASP A 120 -11.75 -9.87 -15.22
C ASP A 120 -10.47 -10.68 -14.97
N SER A 121 -9.37 -10.30 -15.61
CA SER A 121 -8.04 -10.87 -15.37
C SER A 121 -7.30 -10.27 -14.18
N LEU A 122 -7.84 -9.22 -13.57
CA LEU A 122 -7.23 -8.45 -12.50
C LEU A 122 -7.77 -8.84 -11.11
N ILE A 123 -7.00 -8.50 -10.07
CA ILE A 123 -7.47 -8.53 -8.69
C ILE A 123 -8.60 -7.51 -8.56
N GLN A 124 -9.68 -7.88 -7.91
CA GLN A 124 -10.78 -6.96 -7.64
C GLN A 124 -10.48 -6.12 -6.39
N ALA A 125 -11.12 -4.95 -6.28
CA ALA A 125 -10.92 -4.08 -5.11
C ALA A 125 -11.37 -4.77 -3.82
N GLU A 126 -12.38 -5.62 -3.91
CA GLU A 126 -12.92 -6.43 -2.83
C GLU A 126 -11.90 -7.40 -2.25
N ASP A 127 -11.01 -8.00 -3.08
CA ASP A 127 -9.95 -8.90 -2.62
C ASP A 127 -8.95 -8.16 -1.72
N ILE A 128 -8.69 -6.89 -2.02
CA ILE A 128 -7.83 -6.04 -1.20
C ILE A 128 -8.54 -5.63 0.10
N ALA A 129 -9.86 -5.36 0.02
CA ALA A 129 -10.67 -5.04 1.19
C ALA A 129 -10.74 -6.24 2.15
N ASP A 130 -10.90 -7.46 1.65
CA ASP A 130 -10.90 -8.69 2.46
C ASP A 130 -9.55 -8.90 3.17
N ALA A 131 -8.44 -8.64 2.49
CA ALA A 131 -7.12 -8.66 3.12
C ALA A 131 -7.01 -7.60 4.24
N ALA A 132 -7.56 -6.41 4.03
CA ALA A 132 -7.57 -5.36 5.05
C ALA A 132 -8.43 -5.74 6.26
N VAL A 133 -9.61 -6.32 6.05
CA VAL A 133 -10.48 -6.84 7.11
C VAL A 133 -9.78 -7.94 7.90
N PHE A 134 -9.14 -8.89 7.22
CA PHE A 134 -8.34 -9.93 7.87
C PHE A 134 -7.28 -9.34 8.82
N LEU A 135 -6.52 -8.35 8.36
CA LEU A 135 -5.49 -7.71 9.16
C LEU A 135 -6.07 -6.91 10.34
N ALA A 136 -7.17 -6.18 10.11
CA ALA A 136 -7.83 -5.37 11.13
C ALA A 136 -8.42 -6.23 12.26
N THR A 137 -8.90 -7.43 11.94
CA THR A 137 -9.58 -8.34 12.88
C THR A 137 -8.67 -9.40 13.51
N GLN A 138 -7.37 -9.38 13.23
CA GLN A 138 -6.42 -10.30 13.86
C GLN A 138 -6.46 -10.21 15.39
N LYS A 139 -6.35 -11.36 16.06
CA LYS A 139 -6.22 -11.42 17.51
C LYS A 139 -4.91 -10.77 17.96
N ALA A 140 -4.89 -10.20 19.16
CA ALA A 140 -3.70 -9.55 19.73
C ALA A 140 -2.47 -10.46 19.85
N THR A 141 -2.66 -11.78 19.84
CA THR A 141 -1.59 -12.79 19.91
C THR A 141 -0.90 -13.04 18.55
N ALA A 142 -1.42 -12.48 17.45
CA ALA A 142 -0.90 -12.67 16.10
C ALA A 142 -0.62 -11.31 15.43
N HIS A 143 0.47 -11.24 14.68
CA HIS A 143 0.82 -10.08 13.88
C HIS A 143 1.34 -10.53 12.51
N THR A 144 0.61 -10.18 11.47
CA THR A 144 1.01 -10.38 10.06
C THR A 144 1.43 -9.04 9.48
N MET A 145 2.72 -8.76 9.43
CA MET A 145 3.21 -7.46 8.99
C MET A 145 2.91 -7.21 7.51
N GLU A 146 3.05 -8.22 6.66
CA GLU A 146 2.98 -8.09 5.20
C GLU A 146 2.03 -9.13 4.61
N VAL A 147 1.15 -8.68 3.71
CA VAL A 147 0.29 -9.54 2.89
C VAL A 147 0.46 -9.15 1.43
N ARG A 148 0.83 -10.10 0.59
CA ARG A 148 0.82 -9.93 -0.86
C ARG A 148 -0.46 -10.52 -1.42
N VAL A 149 -1.19 -9.74 -2.22
CA VAL A 149 -2.37 -10.18 -2.96
C VAL A 149 -1.98 -10.24 -4.43
N SER A 150 -1.92 -11.45 -4.98
CA SER A 150 -1.52 -11.71 -6.36
C SER A 150 -2.67 -12.33 -7.15
N GLN A 151 -2.64 -12.15 -8.47
CA GLN A 151 -3.64 -12.78 -9.34
C GLN A 151 -3.69 -14.29 -9.14
N GLY A 152 -4.91 -14.82 -9.08
CA GLY A 152 -5.18 -16.24 -8.93
C GLY A 152 -4.70 -17.07 -10.14
N LEU A 153 -4.58 -18.39 -9.95
CA LEU A 153 -4.11 -19.30 -10.98
C LEU A 153 -5.01 -19.37 -12.22
N ALA A 154 -6.31 -19.07 -12.07
CA ALA A 154 -7.29 -19.13 -13.17
C ALA A 154 -6.96 -18.21 -14.36
N THR A 155 -6.19 -17.15 -14.14
CA THR A 155 -5.81 -16.19 -15.20
C THR A 155 -4.51 -16.57 -15.94
N ARG A 156 -3.74 -17.55 -15.44
CA ARG A 156 -2.43 -17.91 -16.02
C ARG A 156 -2.47 -19.17 -16.92
N TYR A 157 -3.57 -19.90 -16.96
CA TYR A 157 -3.63 -21.22 -17.62
C TYR A 157 -4.72 -21.34 -18.68
N THR A 158 -5.30 -20.24 -19.16
CA THR A 158 -6.26 -20.22 -20.27
C THR A 158 -5.61 -19.81 -21.59
N SER A 159 -4.38 -20.19 -21.84
CA SER A 159 -3.74 -20.05 -23.16
C SER A 159 -3.32 -21.41 -23.70
#